data_01747327764c5fd2c30034eaf6da797f
#
_entry.id   01747327764c5fd2c30034eaf6da797f
#
_cell.length_a   1.000
_cell.length_b   1.000
_cell.length_c   1.000
_cell.angle_alpha   90.00
_cell.angle_beta   90.00
_cell.angle_gamma   90.00
#
_symmetry.space_group_name_H-M   'P 1'
#
loop_
_entity.id
_entity.type
_entity.pdbx_description
1 polymer ?
#
loop_
_entity_poly.entity_id
_entity_poly.type
_entity_poly.pdbx_seq_one_letter_code
_entity_poly.pdbx_strand_id
1 'polypeptide(L)'
;VTLTRKSKACQYLGDEPFAVNILGEAQVDTAMHFAGRPQVPGPVWTDGPTAPLLGGSAATISCTPWAQYDGGDHIIFIGEIVDITTTDQQPLLFYRSKFHRLGMLDAASAWAGCLDDPHNGWFDATTSFAPLHHRAVQSARATVSL
;
A
#
# COMPACT_ATOMS: atom_id res chain seq x y z
N VAL A 1 -1.49 5.03 2.41
CA VAL A 1 -0.65 4.53 3.52
C VAL A 1 -0.60 5.57 4.64
N THR A 2 -0.39 5.10 5.89
CA THR A 2 -0.29 5.97 7.07
C THR A 2 1.04 5.71 7.75
N LEU A 3 1.84 6.75 7.95
CA LEU A 3 3.19 6.66 8.49
C LEU A 3 3.38 7.59 9.68
N THR A 4 4.10 7.13 10.70
CA THR A 4 4.47 8.00 11.82
C THR A 4 5.38 9.12 11.34
N ARG A 5 5.18 10.35 11.81
CA ARG A 5 5.98 11.52 11.42
C ARG A 5 7.48 11.33 11.67
N LYS A 6 7.84 10.51 12.67
CA LYS A 6 9.22 10.24 13.05
C LYS A 6 9.88 9.15 12.19
N SER A 7 9.15 8.45 11.34
CA SER A 7 9.71 7.37 10.52
C SER A 7 10.54 7.95 9.37
N LYS A 8 11.60 7.24 9.00
CA LYS A 8 12.40 7.58 7.82
C LYS A 8 11.55 7.54 6.55
N ALA A 9 10.65 6.56 6.43
CA ALA A 9 9.75 6.44 5.29
C ALA A 9 8.88 7.69 5.12
N CYS A 10 8.36 8.26 6.20
CA CYS A 10 7.58 9.50 6.16
C CYS A 10 8.41 10.69 5.66
N GLN A 11 9.70 10.74 6.03
CA GLN A 11 10.60 11.83 5.61
C GLN A 11 10.95 11.75 4.12
N TYR A 12 11.05 10.53 3.57
CA TYR A 12 11.41 10.31 2.16
C TYR A 12 10.21 10.34 1.22
N LEU A 13 9.01 9.99 1.72
CA LEU A 13 7.85 9.86 0.84
C LEU A 13 7.41 11.21 0.27
N GLY A 14 7.28 12.24 1.11
CA GLY A 14 6.94 13.61 0.66
C GLY A 14 5.87 13.62 -0.44
N ASP A 15 6.17 14.33 -1.53
CA ASP A 15 5.35 14.40 -2.75
C ASP A 15 5.92 13.50 -3.87
N GLU A 16 6.78 12.53 -3.52
CA GLU A 16 7.41 11.64 -4.48
C GLU A 16 6.53 10.43 -4.81
N PRO A 17 6.63 9.90 -6.04
CA PRO A 17 6.02 8.63 -6.41
C PRO A 17 6.52 7.51 -5.50
N PHE A 18 5.65 6.53 -5.25
CA PHE A 18 5.98 5.43 -4.36
C PHE A 18 5.37 4.10 -4.81
N ALA A 19 5.88 3.02 -4.25
CA ALA A 19 5.31 1.70 -4.42
C ALA A 19 5.03 1.02 -3.08
N VAL A 20 3.91 0.32 -3.02
CA VAL A 20 3.58 -0.59 -1.91
C VAL A 20 3.92 -2.01 -2.36
N ASN A 21 4.73 -2.71 -1.57
CA ASN A 21 5.12 -4.08 -1.85
C ASN A 21 4.54 -5.00 -0.78
N ILE A 22 3.70 -5.94 -1.18
CA ILE A 22 3.17 -6.99 -0.31
C ILE A 22 4.13 -8.17 -0.41
N LEU A 23 4.87 -8.41 0.67
CA LEU A 23 5.90 -9.44 0.68
C LEU A 23 5.32 -10.84 0.53
N GLY A 24 6.00 -11.69 -0.21
CA GLY A 24 5.71 -13.12 -0.30
C GLY A 24 6.19 -13.88 0.94
N GLU A 25 5.62 -15.06 1.21
CA GLU A 25 5.92 -15.87 2.40
C GLU A 25 7.40 -16.22 2.58
N ALA A 26 8.17 -16.28 1.49
CA ALA A 26 9.59 -16.55 1.52
C ALA A 26 10.45 -15.32 1.91
N GLN A 27 9.85 -14.13 2.01
CA GLN A 27 10.57 -12.86 2.19
C GLN A 27 10.69 -12.41 3.66
N VAL A 28 10.77 -13.34 4.60
CA VAL A 28 11.00 -13.00 6.03
C VAL A 28 12.27 -12.17 6.21
N ASP A 29 13.36 -12.53 5.53
CA ASP A 29 14.63 -11.82 5.64
C ASP A 29 14.53 -10.39 5.09
N THR A 30 13.77 -10.19 4.00
CA THR A 30 13.46 -8.86 3.48
C THR A 30 12.69 -8.03 4.51
N ALA A 31 11.67 -8.61 5.14
CA ALA A 31 10.91 -7.95 6.22
C ALA A 31 11.82 -7.58 7.39
N MET A 32 12.71 -8.47 7.80
CA MET A 32 13.67 -8.23 8.88
C MET A 32 14.67 -7.14 8.51
N HIS A 33 15.12 -7.08 7.26
CA HIS A 33 16.02 -6.04 6.77
C HIS A 33 15.41 -4.65 7.00
N PHE A 34 14.16 -4.45 6.58
CA PHE A 34 13.46 -3.17 6.77
C PHE A 34 13.01 -2.92 8.21
N ALA A 35 12.90 -3.95 9.02
CA ALA A 35 12.67 -3.82 10.46
C ALA A 35 13.93 -3.42 11.27
N GLY A 36 15.01 -3.02 10.59
CA GLY A 36 16.25 -2.56 11.23
C GLY A 36 17.23 -3.68 11.57
N ARG A 37 17.06 -4.87 10.99
CA ARG A 37 17.99 -6.01 11.09
C ARG A 37 18.53 -6.34 9.70
N PRO A 38 19.52 -5.57 9.19
CA PRO A 38 20.04 -5.75 7.83
C PRO A 38 20.45 -7.19 7.56
N GLN A 39 20.01 -7.73 6.43
CA GLN A 39 20.32 -9.07 5.95
C GLN A 39 21.35 -9.01 4.82
N VAL A 40 22.12 -10.08 4.66
CA VAL A 40 23.08 -10.24 3.58
C VAL A 40 22.80 -11.59 2.89
N PRO A 41 22.53 -11.61 1.58
CA PRO A 41 22.42 -10.44 0.67
C PRO A 41 21.22 -9.55 1.03
N GLY A 42 21.33 -8.27 0.66
CA GLY A 42 20.22 -7.31 0.83
C GLY A 42 19.04 -7.61 -0.11
N PRO A 43 17.96 -6.82 0.03
CA PRO A 43 16.78 -6.95 -0.84
C PRO A 43 17.12 -6.80 -2.32
N VAL A 44 16.46 -7.58 -3.16
CA VAL A 44 16.57 -7.47 -4.62
C VAL A 44 15.57 -6.42 -5.08
N TRP A 45 16.06 -5.46 -5.86
CA TRP A 45 15.22 -4.41 -6.46
C TRP A 45 15.05 -4.64 -7.95
N THR A 46 13.89 -4.28 -8.45
CA THR A 46 13.54 -4.27 -9.88
C THR A 46 12.99 -2.90 -10.26
N ASP A 47 13.09 -2.52 -11.52
CA ASP A 47 12.49 -1.29 -12.02
C ASP A 47 10.96 -1.40 -11.97
N GLY A 48 10.33 -0.32 -11.55
CA GLY A 48 8.86 -0.19 -11.51
C GLY A 48 8.38 1.09 -12.20
N PRO A 49 7.08 1.20 -12.50
CA PRO A 49 6.54 2.34 -13.25
C PRO A 49 6.72 3.69 -12.56
N THR A 50 6.72 3.73 -11.24
CA THR A 50 6.79 4.98 -10.45
C THR A 50 7.96 5.02 -9.50
N ALA A 51 8.33 3.87 -8.96
CA ALA A 51 9.43 3.71 -8.00
C ALA A 51 9.98 2.28 -8.09
N PRO A 52 11.20 2.02 -7.62
CA PRO A 52 11.72 0.67 -7.55
C PRO A 52 10.80 -0.27 -6.75
N LEU A 53 10.70 -1.51 -7.21
CA LEU A 53 9.89 -2.56 -6.61
C LEU A 53 10.78 -3.61 -5.94
N LEU A 54 10.27 -4.28 -4.92
CA LEU A 54 10.95 -5.42 -4.31
C LEU A 54 10.69 -6.69 -5.13
N GLY A 55 11.75 -7.26 -5.67
CA GLY A 55 11.68 -8.53 -6.39
C GLY A 55 11.17 -9.65 -5.49
N GLY A 56 10.30 -10.51 -6.02
CA GLY A 56 9.71 -11.64 -5.29
C GLY A 56 8.54 -11.27 -4.37
N SER A 57 7.97 -10.08 -4.49
CA SER A 57 6.74 -9.71 -3.78
C SER A 57 5.53 -10.50 -4.27
N ALA A 58 4.58 -10.79 -3.37
CA ALA A 58 3.30 -11.40 -3.73
C ALA A 58 2.43 -10.43 -4.55
N ALA A 59 2.51 -9.15 -4.23
CA ALA A 59 1.91 -8.10 -5.03
C ALA A 59 2.70 -6.78 -4.92
N THR A 60 2.61 -5.95 -5.96
CA THR A 60 3.15 -4.60 -5.99
C THR A 60 2.10 -3.62 -6.48
N ILE A 61 2.07 -2.43 -5.89
CA ILE A 61 1.14 -1.37 -6.23
C ILE A 61 1.95 -0.10 -6.44
N SER A 62 2.01 0.39 -7.68
CA SER A 62 2.73 1.61 -8.04
C SER A 62 1.79 2.81 -7.97
N CYS A 63 2.22 3.87 -7.29
CA CYS A 63 1.40 5.04 -7.01
C CYS A 63 2.10 6.34 -7.40
N THR A 64 1.32 7.29 -7.90
CA THR A 64 1.70 8.70 -7.95
C THR A 64 1.07 9.44 -6.76
N PRO A 65 1.73 10.46 -6.19
CA PRO A 65 1.18 11.18 -5.04
C PRO A 65 -0.09 11.93 -5.42
N TRP A 66 -1.11 11.85 -4.56
CA TRP A 66 -2.38 12.54 -4.74
C TRP A 66 -2.63 13.59 -3.67
N ALA A 67 -2.62 13.20 -2.40
CA ALA A 67 -2.90 14.07 -1.28
C ALA A 67 -2.23 13.58 0.01
N GLN A 68 -2.03 14.52 0.93
CA GLN A 68 -1.56 14.22 2.28
C GLN A 68 -2.50 14.86 3.29
N TYR A 69 -2.74 14.14 4.40
CA TYR A 69 -3.58 14.62 5.48
C TYR A 69 -2.89 14.47 6.83
N ASP A 70 -3.16 15.42 7.69
CA ASP A 70 -2.72 15.37 9.08
C ASP A 70 -3.51 14.28 9.82
N GLY A 71 -2.81 13.32 10.41
CA GLY A 71 -3.34 12.27 11.26
C GLY A 71 -2.78 12.35 12.69
N GLY A 72 -2.41 13.55 13.16
CA GLY A 72 -1.83 13.76 14.48
C GLY A 72 -0.35 13.38 14.53
N ASP A 73 0.01 12.30 15.18
CA ASP A 73 1.38 11.75 15.21
C ASP A 73 1.75 10.98 13.94
N HIS A 74 0.81 10.85 13.00
CA HIS A 74 0.97 10.23 11.68
C HIS A 74 0.68 11.23 10.55
N ILE A 75 1.11 10.89 9.34
CA ILE A 75 0.66 11.49 8.09
C ILE A 75 -0.02 10.40 7.27
N ILE A 76 -1.19 10.73 6.71
CA ILE A 76 -1.93 9.88 5.79
C ILE A 76 -1.56 10.30 4.36
N PHE A 77 -0.90 9.41 3.63
CA PHE A 77 -0.55 9.61 2.23
C PHE A 77 -1.56 8.88 1.35
N ILE A 78 -2.18 9.61 0.46
CA ILE A 78 -3.06 9.08 -0.58
C ILE A 78 -2.29 9.10 -1.90
N GLY A 79 -2.26 7.98 -2.58
CA GLY A 79 -1.67 7.86 -3.91
C GLY A 79 -2.71 7.37 -4.91
N GLU A 80 -2.63 7.88 -6.12
CA GLU A 80 -3.35 7.34 -7.26
C GLU A 80 -2.62 6.09 -7.75
N ILE A 81 -3.33 4.98 -7.86
CA ILE A 81 -2.77 3.72 -8.33
C ILE A 81 -2.64 3.79 -9.85
N VAL A 82 -1.43 3.61 -10.35
CA VAL A 82 -1.12 3.61 -11.78
C VAL A 82 -0.79 2.22 -12.33
N ASP A 83 -0.41 1.30 -11.44
CA ASP A 83 -0.15 -0.09 -11.80
C ASP A 83 -0.31 -1.02 -10.60
N ILE A 84 -0.81 -2.23 -10.84
CA ILE A 84 -0.90 -3.31 -9.87
C ILE A 84 -0.41 -4.59 -10.54
N THR A 85 0.56 -5.24 -9.92
CA THR A 85 1.01 -6.57 -10.32
C THR A 85 0.80 -7.55 -9.16
N THR A 86 0.27 -8.72 -9.46
CA THR A 86 0.10 -9.83 -8.51
C THR A 86 0.82 -11.08 -9.02
N THR A 87 1.22 -11.94 -8.09
CA THR A 87 1.84 -13.24 -8.38
C THR A 87 1.05 -14.35 -7.69
N ASP A 88 1.34 -15.60 -7.99
CA ASP A 88 0.72 -16.76 -7.31
C ASP A 88 1.34 -17.03 -5.92
N GLN A 89 2.26 -16.20 -5.47
CA GLN A 89 2.88 -16.36 -4.16
C GLN A 89 1.91 -16.02 -3.04
N GLN A 90 1.97 -16.82 -1.97
CA GLN A 90 1.22 -16.52 -0.75
C GLN A 90 1.85 -15.32 -0.03
N PRO A 91 1.06 -14.39 0.54
CA PRO A 91 1.59 -13.25 1.25
C PRO A 91 2.25 -13.67 2.57
N LEU A 92 3.29 -12.93 2.96
CA LEU A 92 3.89 -13.03 4.28
C LEU A 92 2.94 -12.41 5.32
N LEU A 93 2.54 -13.18 6.31
CA LEU A 93 1.69 -12.72 7.40
C LEU A 93 2.52 -12.33 8.62
N PHE A 94 2.15 -11.23 9.27
CA PHE A 94 2.71 -10.83 10.56
C PHE A 94 1.58 -10.70 11.58
N TYR A 95 1.59 -11.58 12.58
CA TYR A 95 0.56 -11.63 13.60
C TYR A 95 1.16 -11.91 14.97
N ARG A 96 0.76 -11.16 16.00
CA ARG A 96 1.26 -11.28 17.38
C ARG A 96 2.81 -11.27 17.44
N SER A 97 3.43 -10.34 16.72
CA SER A 97 4.90 -10.16 16.66
C SER A 97 5.65 -11.36 16.10
N LYS A 98 5.01 -12.24 15.33
CA LYS A 98 5.61 -13.40 14.67
C LYS A 98 5.20 -13.45 13.20
N PHE A 99 6.11 -13.97 12.38
CA PHE A 99 5.79 -14.29 10.99
C PHE A 99 5.03 -15.61 10.91
N HIS A 100 4.05 -15.65 10.03
CA HIS A 100 3.20 -16.81 9.78
C HIS A 100 3.07 -17.05 8.27
N ARG A 101 2.68 -18.28 7.93
CA ARG A 101 2.22 -18.64 6.58
C ARG A 101 0.72 -18.83 6.61
N LEU A 102 0.06 -18.65 5.47
CA LEU A 102 -1.33 -19.05 5.32
C LEU A 102 -1.44 -20.56 5.58
N GLY A 103 -2.39 -20.94 6.43
CA GLY A 103 -2.75 -22.34 6.63
C GLY A 103 -3.54 -22.91 5.46
N MET A 104 -4.04 -24.14 5.61
CA MET A 104 -4.97 -24.72 4.66
C MET A 104 -6.25 -23.86 4.59
N LEU A 105 -6.79 -23.71 3.38
CA LEU A 105 -8.11 -23.09 3.20
C LEU A 105 -9.12 -23.87 4.03
N ASP A 106 -9.83 -23.19 4.91
CA ASP A 106 -11.01 -23.74 5.54
C ASP A 106 -12.14 -23.77 4.51
N ALA A 107 -12.41 -24.97 3.95
CA ALA A 107 -13.44 -25.12 2.93
C ALA A 107 -14.85 -24.74 3.43
N ALA A 108 -15.05 -24.71 4.77
CA ALA A 108 -16.31 -24.27 5.37
C ALA A 108 -16.45 -22.75 5.44
N SER A 109 -15.35 -22.00 5.31
CA SER A 109 -15.34 -20.54 5.34
C SER A 109 -15.13 -19.90 3.96
N ALA A 110 -15.39 -20.64 2.88
CA ALA A 110 -15.46 -20.02 1.56
C ALA A 110 -16.57 -18.95 1.58
N TRP A 111 -16.18 -17.73 1.76
CA TRP A 111 -17.12 -16.61 1.71
C TRP A 111 -17.59 -16.46 0.26
N ALA A 112 -18.81 -16.88 0.00
CA ALA A 112 -19.42 -16.87 -1.32
C ALA A 112 -20.01 -15.52 -1.74
N GLY A 113 -19.62 -14.44 -1.09
CA GLY A 113 -20.04 -13.10 -1.46
C GLY A 113 -19.59 -12.07 -0.44
N CYS A 114 -18.96 -11.03 -0.91
CA CYS A 114 -18.74 -9.80 -0.13
C CYS A 114 -19.97 -8.92 -0.33
N LEU A 115 -20.55 -8.41 0.77
CA LEU A 115 -21.62 -7.42 0.68
C LEU A 115 -21.15 -6.12 0.02
N ASP A 116 -19.82 -5.95 -0.09
CA ASP A 116 -19.19 -4.83 -0.79
C ASP A 116 -18.92 -5.13 -2.29
N ASP A 117 -19.34 -6.31 -2.78
CA ASP A 117 -19.24 -6.62 -4.20
C ASP A 117 -20.25 -5.72 -4.98
N PRO A 118 -19.78 -4.85 -5.87
CA PRO A 118 -20.64 -3.98 -6.66
C PRO A 118 -21.65 -4.77 -7.53
N HIS A 119 -21.44 -6.06 -7.75
CA HIS A 119 -22.35 -6.92 -8.49
C HIS A 119 -23.35 -7.65 -7.60
N ASN A 120 -23.17 -7.67 -6.28
CA ASN A 120 -23.98 -8.49 -5.36
C ASN A 120 -24.65 -7.75 -4.21
N GLY A 121 -24.71 -6.43 -4.20
CA GLY A 121 -25.51 -6.03 -3.13
C GLY A 121 -25.63 -4.59 -2.67
N TRP A 122 -24.63 -3.95 -2.18
CA TRP A 122 -24.75 -2.61 -1.59
C TRP A 122 -24.90 -1.51 -2.63
N PHE A 123 -24.48 -1.79 -3.84
CA PHE A 123 -24.60 -0.86 -4.95
C PHE A 123 -25.68 -1.39 -5.88
N ASP A 124 -26.80 -0.72 -5.90
CA ASP A 124 -27.78 -0.87 -6.97
C ASP A 124 -27.05 -0.67 -8.31
N ALA A 125 -27.20 -1.61 -9.25
CA ALA A 125 -26.61 -1.53 -10.58
C ALA A 125 -27.02 -0.27 -11.36
N THR A 126 -27.99 0.48 -10.84
CA THR A 126 -28.45 1.77 -11.35
C THR A 126 -27.72 2.94 -10.69
N THR A 127 -26.91 2.71 -9.65
CA THR A 127 -26.15 3.79 -9.00
C THR A 127 -25.03 4.24 -9.93
N SER A 128 -25.26 5.30 -10.65
CA SER A 128 -24.22 5.97 -11.42
C SER A 128 -23.27 6.66 -10.44
N PHE A 129 -22.07 6.11 -10.28
CA PHE A 129 -21.00 6.82 -9.61
C PHE A 129 -20.60 8.00 -10.49
N ALA A 130 -21.07 9.20 -10.13
CA ALA A 130 -20.48 10.39 -10.69
C ALA A 130 -19.02 10.41 -10.26
N PRO A 131 -18.03 10.49 -11.19
CA PRO A 131 -16.65 10.65 -10.79
C PRO A 131 -16.59 11.84 -9.85
N LEU A 132 -15.99 11.65 -8.68
CA LEU A 132 -15.68 12.77 -7.79
C LEU A 132 -14.85 13.73 -8.63
N HIS A 133 -15.46 14.84 -9.04
CA HIS A 133 -14.73 15.85 -9.78
C HIS A 133 -13.51 16.22 -8.95
N HIS A 134 -12.34 16.01 -9.54
CA HIS A 134 -11.09 16.50 -8.97
C HIS A 134 -11.26 17.99 -8.71
N ARG A 135 -11.55 18.35 -7.49
CA ARG A 135 -11.35 19.70 -7.06
C ARG A 135 -9.84 19.82 -6.97
N ALA A 136 -9.23 20.43 -7.98
CA ALA A 136 -7.85 20.84 -7.90
C ALA A 136 -7.69 21.55 -6.54
N VAL A 137 -6.98 20.93 -5.63
CA VAL A 137 -6.61 21.57 -4.37
C VAL A 137 -5.67 22.69 -4.78
N GLN A 138 -6.22 23.88 -4.94
CA GLN A 138 -5.40 25.08 -5.02
C GLN A 138 -4.59 25.11 -3.74
N SER A 139 -3.30 24.87 -3.87
CA SER A 139 -2.35 25.07 -2.79
C SER A 139 -2.48 26.52 -2.35
N ALA A 140 -3.13 26.76 -1.23
CA ALA A 140 -3.06 28.02 -0.54
C ALA A 140 -1.62 28.19 -0.06
N ARG A 141 -0.75 28.73 -0.92
CA ARG A 141 0.50 29.32 -0.49
C ARG A 141 0.10 30.50 0.39
N ALA A 142 0.16 30.31 1.68
CA ALA A 142 0.14 31.41 2.63
C ALA A 142 1.37 32.26 2.35
N THR A 143 1.16 33.40 1.72
CA THR A 143 2.13 34.47 1.65
C THR A 143 2.21 35.07 3.06
N VAL A 144 3.22 34.70 3.81
CA VAL A 144 3.61 35.41 5.01
C VAL A 144 4.30 36.68 4.52
N SER A 145 3.61 37.81 4.59
CA SER A 145 4.25 39.14 4.50
C SER A 145 4.91 39.45 5.83
N LEU A 146 6.20 39.82 5.76
CA LEU A 146 6.98 40.43 6.84
C LEU A 146 6.43 41.78 7.22
#